data_16d5d2591aa6754e426d35deacde1555
#
_entry.id   16d5d2591aa6754e426d35deacde1555
#
_cell.length_a   1.000
_cell.length_b   1.000
_cell.length_c   1.000
_cell.angle_alpha   90.00
_cell.angle_beta   90.00
_cell.angle_gamma   90.00
#
_symmetry.space_group_name_H-M   'P 1'
#
loop_
_entity.id
_entity.type
_entity.pdbx_description
1 polymer ?
#
loop_
_entity_poly.entity_id
_entity_poly.type
_entity_poly.pdbx_seq_one_letter_code
_entity_poly.pdbx_strand_id
1 'polypeptide(L)'
;MHMKSSNKIMILGIVFSIAVLIVIGTIVYSIINDKKEKGNEMFAYSTQQALGKEDAPVKVVEFGDFKCPACRTWDATVFPRLKEDYINKGKVQFYFINFPFIGKDSELGAAAGEAIYKQDPDSFWKFYDEIYQSQKKDTEEWITEELLLNIVKEKLPKVNVEQFKKDLHSKEMKEKVRKDFDRAEKLKVQGAPSVYVNGNLTNPDYDSMKKEIDKELKK
;
A
#
# COMPACT_ATOMS: atom_id res chain seq x y z
N MET A 1 -32.12 -60.16 -4.48
CA MET A 1 -31.42 -59.44 -5.53
C MET A 1 -31.68 -57.93 -5.45
N HIS A 2 -31.34 -57.26 -4.29
CA HIS A 2 -31.68 -55.88 -4.01
C HIS A 2 -30.47 -54.96 -3.67
N MET A 3 -29.25 -55.42 -3.82
CA MET A 3 -28.05 -54.65 -3.47
C MET A 3 -27.50 -53.70 -4.54
N LYS A 4 -28.01 -53.67 -5.75
CA LYS A 4 -27.50 -52.81 -6.87
C LYS A 4 -28.06 -51.38 -6.91
N SER A 5 -29.19 -51.14 -6.22
CA SER A 5 -29.85 -49.80 -6.23
C SER A 5 -29.23 -48.82 -5.19
N SER A 6 -28.85 -49.31 -4.04
CA SER A 6 -28.27 -48.49 -2.95
C SER A 6 -26.93 -47.84 -3.35
N ASN A 7 -26.05 -48.59 -4.04
CA ASN A 7 -24.76 -48.05 -4.49
C ASN A 7 -24.89 -46.94 -5.56
N LYS A 8 -25.90 -47.02 -6.43
CA LYS A 8 -26.17 -45.96 -7.42
C LYS A 8 -26.63 -44.67 -6.78
N ILE A 9 -27.49 -44.75 -5.77
CA ILE A 9 -28.00 -43.57 -5.03
C ILE A 9 -26.84 -42.91 -4.24
N MET A 10 -25.99 -43.72 -3.61
CA MET A 10 -24.83 -43.24 -2.88
C MET A 10 -23.81 -42.53 -3.84
N ILE A 11 -23.53 -43.13 -5.00
CA ILE A 11 -22.67 -42.55 -6.04
C ILE A 11 -23.26 -41.22 -6.56
N LEU A 12 -24.57 -41.17 -6.84
CA LEU A 12 -25.25 -39.94 -7.24
C LEU A 12 -25.14 -38.83 -6.19
N GLY A 13 -25.29 -39.18 -4.91
CA GLY A 13 -25.11 -38.24 -3.79
C GLY A 13 -23.71 -37.69 -3.70
N ILE A 14 -22.68 -38.53 -3.87
CA ILE A 14 -21.29 -38.11 -3.86
C ILE A 14 -20.99 -37.18 -5.08
N VAL A 15 -21.44 -37.54 -6.27
CA VAL A 15 -21.25 -36.71 -7.48
C VAL A 15 -21.94 -35.36 -7.34
N PHE A 16 -23.16 -35.34 -6.78
CA PHE A 16 -23.89 -34.09 -6.51
C PHE A 16 -23.14 -33.23 -5.48
N SER A 17 -22.62 -33.82 -4.38
CA SER A 17 -21.85 -33.10 -3.38
C SER A 17 -20.57 -32.50 -3.96
N ILE A 18 -19.84 -33.24 -4.82
CA ILE A 18 -18.65 -32.74 -5.50
C ILE A 18 -19.03 -31.58 -6.44
N ALA A 19 -20.10 -31.69 -7.20
CA ALA A 19 -20.56 -30.62 -8.09
C ALA A 19 -20.91 -29.34 -7.31
N VAL A 20 -21.57 -29.46 -6.16
CA VAL A 20 -21.88 -28.34 -5.27
C VAL A 20 -20.61 -27.68 -4.73
N LEU A 21 -19.63 -28.48 -4.31
CA LEU A 21 -18.34 -27.94 -3.83
C LEU A 21 -17.56 -27.21 -4.94
N ILE A 22 -17.60 -27.71 -6.17
CA ILE A 22 -16.99 -27.04 -7.34
C ILE A 22 -17.68 -25.69 -7.60
N VAL A 23 -19.00 -25.65 -7.57
CA VAL A 23 -19.76 -24.40 -7.78
C VAL A 23 -19.46 -23.39 -6.68
N ILE A 24 -19.43 -23.81 -5.41
CA ILE A 24 -19.05 -22.94 -4.29
C ILE A 24 -17.61 -22.44 -4.49
N GLY A 25 -16.68 -23.33 -4.84
CA GLY A 25 -15.28 -22.97 -5.10
C GLY A 25 -15.12 -21.93 -6.22
N THR A 26 -15.87 -22.08 -7.32
CA THR A 26 -15.83 -21.10 -8.43
C THR A 26 -16.43 -19.75 -8.04
N ILE A 27 -17.51 -19.73 -7.26
CA ILE A 27 -18.12 -18.49 -6.76
C ILE A 27 -17.13 -17.76 -5.82
N VAL A 28 -16.54 -18.46 -4.86
CA VAL A 28 -15.56 -17.89 -3.93
C VAL A 28 -14.34 -17.35 -4.70
N TYR A 29 -13.83 -18.12 -5.65
CA TYR A 29 -12.71 -17.69 -6.51
C TYR A 29 -13.06 -16.41 -7.31
N SER A 30 -14.26 -16.34 -7.89
CA SER A 30 -14.74 -15.16 -8.61
C SER A 30 -14.83 -13.93 -7.71
N ILE A 31 -15.39 -14.07 -6.50
CA ILE A 31 -15.49 -12.95 -5.53
C ILE A 31 -14.12 -12.45 -5.10
N ILE A 32 -13.15 -13.35 -4.87
CA ILE A 32 -11.79 -12.98 -4.49
C ILE A 32 -11.10 -12.23 -5.63
N ASN A 33 -11.22 -12.72 -6.86
CA ASN A 33 -10.64 -12.06 -8.03
C ASN A 33 -11.26 -10.68 -8.28
N ASP A 34 -12.58 -10.54 -8.20
CA ASP A 34 -13.26 -9.25 -8.37
C ASP A 34 -12.76 -8.21 -7.36
N LYS A 35 -12.55 -8.61 -6.09
CA LYS A 35 -12.00 -7.71 -5.07
C LYS A 35 -10.56 -7.31 -5.38
N LYS A 36 -9.74 -8.27 -5.83
CA LYS A 36 -8.35 -8.02 -6.21
C LYS A 36 -8.27 -7.08 -7.41
N GLU A 37 -9.09 -7.30 -8.44
CA GLU A 37 -9.13 -6.45 -9.63
C GLU A 37 -9.60 -5.03 -9.30
N LYS A 38 -10.68 -4.86 -8.53
CA LYS A 38 -11.16 -3.55 -8.08
C LYS A 38 -10.12 -2.80 -7.24
N GLY A 39 -9.46 -3.48 -6.31
CA GLY A 39 -8.40 -2.89 -5.52
C GLY A 39 -7.20 -2.49 -6.38
N ASN A 40 -6.81 -3.31 -7.35
CA ASN A 40 -5.73 -2.99 -8.28
C ASN A 40 -6.10 -1.85 -9.23
N GLU A 41 -7.34 -1.79 -9.72
CA GLU A 41 -7.84 -0.65 -10.50
C GLU A 41 -7.85 0.64 -9.66
N MET A 42 -8.29 0.54 -8.40
CA MET A 42 -8.39 1.67 -7.48
C MET A 42 -7.02 2.21 -7.07
N PHE A 43 -6.07 1.35 -6.67
CA PHE A 43 -4.80 1.74 -6.06
C PHE A 43 -3.56 1.41 -6.91
N ALA A 44 -3.69 0.60 -7.98
CA ALA A 44 -2.59 0.11 -8.82
C ALA A 44 -1.44 -0.51 -7.99
N TYR A 45 -1.78 -1.42 -7.10
CA TYR A 45 -0.88 -2.04 -6.12
C TYR A 45 0.48 -2.48 -6.68
N SER A 46 0.51 -2.99 -7.92
CA SER A 46 1.74 -3.47 -8.56
C SER A 46 2.77 -2.37 -8.86
N THR A 47 2.39 -1.10 -8.78
CA THR A 47 3.27 0.03 -9.05
C THR A 47 3.56 0.88 -7.81
N GLN A 48 2.97 0.53 -6.67
CA GLN A 48 3.09 1.30 -5.43
C GLN A 48 4.20 0.77 -4.52
N GLN A 49 4.65 1.63 -3.61
CA GLN A 49 5.60 1.28 -2.58
C GLN A 49 4.93 0.35 -1.57
N ALA A 50 5.37 -0.90 -1.54
CA ALA A 50 4.77 -1.95 -0.73
C ALA A 50 5.68 -2.39 0.43
N LEU A 51 5.10 -2.66 1.60
CA LEU A 51 5.76 -3.23 2.77
C LEU A 51 4.96 -4.42 3.29
N GLY A 52 5.64 -5.49 3.64
CA GLY A 52 5.03 -6.72 4.14
C GLY A 52 4.87 -7.80 3.07
N LYS A 53 4.19 -8.87 3.42
CA LYS A 53 4.04 -10.03 2.51
C LYS A 53 3.04 -9.73 1.40
N GLU A 54 3.38 -10.12 0.17
CA GLU A 54 2.53 -9.92 -1.00
C GLU A 54 1.19 -10.68 -0.89
N ASP A 55 1.22 -11.85 -0.27
CA ASP A 55 0.05 -12.71 -0.05
C ASP A 55 -0.74 -12.38 1.22
N ALA A 56 -0.40 -11.28 1.94
CA ALA A 56 -1.13 -10.86 3.13
C ALA A 56 -2.62 -10.63 2.82
N PRO A 57 -3.54 -11.15 3.66
CA PRO A 57 -4.98 -11.14 3.39
C PRO A 57 -5.60 -9.74 3.43
N VAL A 58 -4.97 -8.78 4.10
CA VAL A 58 -5.47 -7.41 4.21
C VAL A 58 -4.48 -6.44 3.55
N LYS A 59 -5.00 -5.53 2.73
CA LYS A 59 -4.23 -4.46 2.10
C LYS A 59 -4.59 -3.14 2.80
N VAL A 60 -3.58 -2.43 3.28
CA VAL A 60 -3.72 -1.08 3.84
C VAL A 60 -3.00 -0.10 2.94
N VAL A 61 -3.68 0.97 2.55
CA VAL A 61 -3.13 2.03 1.68
C VAL A 61 -3.18 3.35 2.41
N GLU A 62 -2.07 4.07 2.43
CA GLU A 62 -1.97 5.45 2.85
C GLU A 62 -1.73 6.36 1.63
N PHE A 63 -2.56 7.39 1.47
CA PHE A 63 -2.21 8.55 0.67
C PHE A 63 -1.54 9.57 1.57
N GLY A 64 -0.28 9.88 1.27
CA GLY A 64 0.56 10.71 2.12
C GLY A 64 1.35 11.77 1.36
N ASP A 65 1.70 12.84 2.07
CA ASP A 65 2.60 13.90 1.62
C ASP A 65 3.75 14.04 2.62
N PHE A 66 4.99 13.98 2.16
CA PHE A 66 6.16 14.11 3.02
C PHE A 66 6.27 15.48 3.73
N LYS A 67 5.57 16.51 3.25
CA LYS A 67 5.45 17.80 3.95
C LYS A 67 4.34 17.86 5.00
N CYS A 68 3.40 16.90 4.96
CA CYS A 68 2.23 16.95 5.82
C CYS A 68 2.58 16.69 7.30
N PRO A 69 2.34 17.64 8.24
CA PRO A 69 2.61 17.41 9.66
C PRO A 69 1.78 16.28 10.26
N ALA A 70 0.54 16.10 9.77
CA ALA A 70 -0.32 15.00 10.20
C ALA A 70 0.21 13.65 9.76
N CYS A 71 0.78 13.54 8.54
CA CYS A 71 1.44 12.32 8.06
C CYS A 71 2.67 11.98 8.90
N ARG A 72 3.50 12.98 9.24
CA ARG A 72 4.63 12.78 10.16
C ARG A 72 4.16 12.28 11.53
N THR A 73 3.09 12.85 12.07
CA THR A 73 2.52 12.40 13.36
C THR A 73 2.01 10.96 13.24
N TRP A 74 1.36 10.64 12.14
CA TRP A 74 0.86 9.30 11.84
C TRP A 74 2.00 8.28 11.73
N ASP A 75 3.05 8.63 10.99
CA ASP A 75 4.27 7.82 10.89
C ASP A 75 4.90 7.55 12.26
N ALA A 76 4.98 8.57 13.12
CA ALA A 76 5.59 8.43 14.44
C ALA A 76 4.74 7.66 15.47
N THR A 77 3.40 7.64 15.33
CA THR A 77 2.50 7.15 16.39
C THR A 77 1.64 5.96 16.00
N VAL A 78 1.23 5.86 14.73
CA VAL A 78 0.31 4.83 14.23
C VAL A 78 1.05 3.75 13.45
N PHE A 79 1.92 4.15 12.52
CA PHE A 79 2.62 3.24 11.63
C PHE A 79 3.49 2.20 12.36
N PRO A 80 4.24 2.52 13.42
CA PRO A 80 5.02 1.53 14.15
C PRO A 80 4.17 0.43 14.79
N ARG A 81 2.99 0.79 15.31
CA ARG A 81 2.03 -0.17 15.87
C ARG A 81 1.43 -1.05 14.78
N LEU A 82 1.06 -0.46 13.65
CA LEU A 82 0.56 -1.21 12.48
C LEU A 82 1.62 -2.20 11.98
N LYS A 83 2.88 -1.78 11.92
CA LYS A 83 4.01 -2.59 11.50
C LYS A 83 4.24 -3.78 12.44
N GLU A 84 4.26 -3.54 13.75
CA GLU A 84 4.48 -4.58 14.76
C GLU A 84 3.31 -5.58 14.85
N ASP A 85 2.08 -5.08 14.86
CA ASP A 85 0.91 -5.90 15.13
C ASP A 85 0.39 -6.68 13.92
N TYR A 86 0.65 -6.17 12.70
CA TYR A 86 0.05 -6.73 11.48
C TYR A 86 1.03 -6.97 10.34
N ILE A 87 1.88 -5.99 9.98
CA ILE A 87 2.74 -6.12 8.79
C ILE A 87 3.81 -7.18 9.04
N ASN A 88 4.55 -7.10 10.16
CA ASN A 88 5.59 -8.06 10.52
C ASN A 88 5.04 -9.49 10.75
N LYS A 89 3.75 -9.58 11.08
CA LYS A 89 3.05 -10.88 11.25
C LYS A 89 2.47 -11.42 9.94
N GLY A 90 2.68 -10.73 8.82
CA GLY A 90 2.19 -11.13 7.50
C GLY A 90 0.67 -11.06 7.35
N LYS A 91 -0.02 -10.31 8.21
CA LYS A 91 -1.48 -10.12 8.18
C LYS A 91 -1.90 -8.96 7.28
N VAL A 92 -1.02 -7.96 7.13
CA VAL A 92 -1.22 -6.76 6.33
C VAL A 92 -0.06 -6.59 5.35
N GLN A 93 -0.38 -6.26 4.11
CA GLN A 93 0.54 -5.60 3.20
C GLN A 93 0.16 -4.12 3.14
N PHE A 94 1.11 -3.26 3.45
CA PHE A 94 0.94 -1.82 3.48
C PHE A 94 1.47 -1.21 2.19
N TYR A 95 0.78 -0.16 1.70
CA TYR A 95 1.16 0.60 0.52
C TYR A 95 1.16 2.09 0.83
N PHE A 96 2.19 2.78 0.36
CA PHE A 96 2.22 4.23 0.34
C PHE A 96 1.94 4.72 -1.08
N ILE A 97 1.08 5.72 -1.22
CA ILE A 97 0.77 6.38 -2.49
C ILE A 97 1.01 7.88 -2.31
N ASN A 98 1.82 8.45 -3.18
CA ASN A 98 2.16 9.86 -3.13
C ASN A 98 0.94 10.75 -3.38
N PHE A 99 0.69 11.68 -2.46
CA PHE A 99 -0.31 12.74 -2.62
C PHE A 99 0.30 14.11 -2.29
N PRO A 100 1.23 14.61 -3.13
CA PRO A 100 1.98 15.85 -2.89
C PRO A 100 1.14 17.08 -3.21
N PHE A 101 0.35 17.57 -2.23
CA PHE A 101 -0.59 18.69 -2.44
C PHE A 101 -0.20 19.97 -1.69
N ILE A 102 0.81 19.93 -0.80
CA ILE A 102 1.17 21.09 0.05
C ILE A 102 2.06 22.08 -0.70
N GLY A 103 2.96 21.61 -1.57
CA GLY A 103 3.86 22.51 -2.29
C GLY A 103 4.73 21.81 -3.33
N LYS A 104 5.51 22.61 -4.05
CA LYS A 104 6.41 22.10 -5.10
C LYS A 104 7.47 21.15 -4.57
N ASP A 105 7.94 21.38 -3.38
CA ASP A 105 8.92 20.53 -2.72
C ASP A 105 8.29 19.21 -2.22
N SER A 106 6.97 19.13 -2.01
CA SER A 106 6.25 17.86 -1.84
C SER A 106 6.43 16.95 -3.07
N GLU A 107 6.28 17.51 -4.29
CA GLU A 107 6.50 16.75 -5.53
C GLU A 107 7.94 16.26 -5.65
N LEU A 108 8.91 17.07 -5.22
CA LEU A 108 10.32 16.69 -5.23
C LEU A 108 10.59 15.53 -4.25
N GLY A 109 10.00 15.55 -3.06
CA GLY A 109 10.08 14.46 -2.07
C GLY A 109 9.45 13.17 -2.60
N ALA A 110 8.28 13.28 -3.23
CA ALA A 110 7.60 12.15 -3.87
C ALA A 110 8.44 11.54 -4.99
N ALA A 111 9.01 12.38 -5.88
CA ALA A 111 9.89 11.93 -6.95
C ALA A 111 11.17 11.23 -6.42
N ALA A 112 11.71 11.71 -5.30
CA ALA A 112 12.83 11.07 -4.62
C ALA A 112 12.46 9.67 -4.10
N GLY A 113 11.29 9.53 -3.48
CA GLY A 113 10.76 8.25 -3.04
C GLY A 113 10.63 7.25 -4.19
N GLU A 114 10.07 7.68 -5.33
CA GLU A 114 9.96 6.87 -6.55
C GLU A 114 11.32 6.44 -7.10
N ALA A 115 12.28 7.37 -7.15
CA ALA A 115 13.64 7.09 -7.64
C ALA A 115 14.39 6.09 -6.75
N ILE A 116 14.19 6.16 -5.43
CA ILE A 116 14.76 5.23 -4.47
C ILE A 116 14.09 3.86 -4.58
N TYR A 117 12.76 3.81 -4.60
CA TYR A 117 12.02 2.55 -4.71
C TYR A 117 12.34 1.78 -5.98
N LYS A 118 12.55 2.49 -7.09
CA LYS A 118 12.99 1.90 -8.36
C LYS A 118 14.33 1.17 -8.25
N GLN A 119 15.25 1.65 -7.43
CA GLN A 119 16.57 1.06 -7.27
C GLN A 119 16.58 -0.05 -6.20
N ASP A 120 15.98 0.18 -5.05
CA ASP A 120 15.91 -0.76 -3.93
C ASP A 120 14.65 -0.50 -3.09
N PRO A 121 13.61 -1.35 -3.21
CA PRO A 121 12.37 -1.20 -2.48
C PRO A 121 12.53 -1.12 -0.95
N ASP A 122 13.50 -1.85 -0.37
CA ASP A 122 13.74 -1.81 1.08
C ASP A 122 14.30 -0.45 1.53
N SER A 123 15.14 0.18 0.70
CA SER A 123 15.69 1.52 0.98
C SER A 123 14.61 2.60 1.00
N PHE A 124 13.50 2.41 0.28
CA PHE A 124 12.38 3.36 0.33
C PHE A 124 11.82 3.51 1.74
N TRP A 125 11.64 2.43 2.49
CA TRP A 125 11.07 2.52 3.84
C TRP A 125 12.00 3.20 4.83
N LYS A 126 13.30 3.08 4.62
CA LYS A 126 14.26 3.86 5.39
C LYS A 126 14.24 5.34 4.99
N PHE A 127 14.10 5.64 3.70
CA PHE A 127 13.90 7.02 3.22
C PHE A 127 12.61 7.62 3.79
N TYR A 128 11.51 6.87 3.81
CA TYR A 128 10.23 7.26 4.38
C TYR A 128 10.37 7.73 5.83
N ASP A 129 11.05 6.96 6.67
CA ASP A 129 11.33 7.34 8.06
C ASP A 129 12.23 8.60 8.13
N GLU A 130 13.33 8.64 7.39
CA GLU A 130 14.33 9.73 7.44
C GLU A 130 13.78 11.07 6.94
N ILE A 131 12.94 11.08 5.90
CA ILE A 131 12.36 12.32 5.37
C ILE A 131 11.33 12.91 6.34
N TYR A 132 10.49 12.08 7.00
CA TYR A 132 9.58 12.56 8.02
C TYR A 132 10.31 13.05 9.27
N GLN A 133 11.42 12.42 9.68
CA GLN A 133 12.26 12.92 10.77
C GLN A 133 12.93 14.27 10.43
N SER A 134 13.22 14.52 9.17
CA SER A 134 13.81 15.77 8.68
C SER A 134 12.78 16.90 8.53
N GLN A 135 11.49 16.63 8.73
CA GLN A 135 10.41 17.58 8.44
C GLN A 135 10.54 18.86 9.28
N LYS A 136 10.46 19.98 8.58
CA LYS A 136 10.38 21.35 9.13
C LYS A 136 8.94 21.85 9.08
N LYS A 137 8.72 23.16 9.14
CA LYS A 137 7.39 23.77 8.99
C LYS A 137 6.90 23.57 7.54
N ASP A 138 5.65 23.19 7.40
CA ASP A 138 4.99 22.96 6.11
C ASP A 138 4.85 24.22 5.25
N THR A 139 4.89 25.39 5.88
CA THR A 139 4.88 26.70 5.21
C THR A 139 6.20 27.08 4.56
N GLU A 140 7.29 26.34 4.83
CA GLU A 140 8.62 26.55 4.25
C GLU A 140 8.90 25.53 3.16
N GLU A 141 9.63 25.92 2.10
CA GLU A 141 10.23 24.97 1.17
C GLU A 141 11.48 24.38 1.83
N TRP A 142 11.41 23.13 2.29
CA TRP A 142 12.50 22.49 3.04
C TRP A 142 12.96 21.17 2.40
N ILE A 143 12.16 20.54 1.57
CA ILE A 143 12.59 19.36 0.80
C ILE A 143 13.44 19.87 -0.37
N THR A 144 14.75 19.92 -0.14
CA THR A 144 15.71 20.37 -1.15
C THR A 144 16.47 19.19 -1.73
N GLU A 145 17.02 19.36 -2.94
CA GLU A 145 17.88 18.34 -3.57
C GLU A 145 19.08 18.01 -2.68
N GLU A 146 19.65 19.00 -2.00
CA GLU A 146 20.76 18.80 -1.06
C GLU A 146 20.36 17.89 0.10
N LEU A 147 19.20 18.13 0.73
CA LEU A 147 18.69 17.26 1.80
C LEU A 147 18.51 15.82 1.29
N LEU A 148 17.86 15.66 0.14
CA LEU A 148 17.59 14.33 -0.44
C LEU A 148 18.89 13.59 -0.77
N LEU A 149 19.88 14.28 -1.34
CA LEU A 149 21.20 13.71 -1.62
C LEU A 149 21.95 13.32 -0.34
N ASN A 150 21.82 14.10 0.73
CA ASN A 150 22.43 13.77 2.02
C ASN A 150 21.79 12.53 2.63
N ILE A 151 20.45 12.41 2.60
CA ILE A 151 19.75 11.19 3.04
C ILE A 151 20.23 9.98 2.25
N VAL A 152 20.29 10.08 0.91
CA VAL A 152 20.74 8.96 0.07
C VAL A 152 22.18 8.56 0.40
N LYS A 153 23.11 9.51 0.49
CA LYS A 153 24.52 9.23 0.74
C LYS A 153 24.79 8.63 2.11
N GLU A 154 24.13 9.17 3.14
CA GLU A 154 24.43 8.82 4.53
C GLU A 154 23.62 7.64 5.06
N LYS A 155 22.41 7.45 4.54
CA LYS A 155 21.45 6.51 5.11
C LYS A 155 21.08 5.34 4.21
N LEU A 156 21.30 5.46 2.89
CA LEU A 156 20.80 4.47 1.91
C LEU A 156 21.95 3.85 1.09
N PRO A 157 22.80 3.02 1.70
CA PRO A 157 24.03 2.52 1.05
C PRO A 157 23.79 1.63 -0.18
N LYS A 158 22.58 1.11 -0.37
CA LYS A 158 22.22 0.32 -1.55
C LYS A 158 21.77 1.18 -2.74
N VAL A 159 21.52 2.47 -2.53
CA VAL A 159 21.09 3.39 -3.58
C VAL A 159 22.28 4.04 -4.26
N ASN A 160 22.37 3.90 -5.59
CA ASN A 160 23.40 4.56 -6.38
C ASN A 160 23.09 6.06 -6.49
N VAL A 161 23.95 6.91 -5.94
CA VAL A 161 23.79 8.37 -5.87
C VAL A 161 23.68 9.00 -7.26
N GLU A 162 24.52 8.57 -8.21
CA GLU A 162 24.53 9.17 -9.56
C GLU A 162 23.28 8.77 -10.36
N GLN A 163 22.79 7.54 -10.18
CA GLN A 163 21.51 7.12 -10.77
C GLN A 163 20.34 7.85 -10.11
N PHE A 164 20.36 8.03 -8.78
CA PHE A 164 19.35 8.80 -8.06
C PHE A 164 19.24 10.24 -8.59
N LYS A 165 20.37 10.95 -8.79
CA LYS A 165 20.37 12.30 -9.38
C LYS A 165 19.72 12.34 -10.75
N LYS A 166 19.99 11.35 -11.60
CA LYS A 166 19.39 11.26 -12.94
C LYS A 166 17.90 10.99 -12.89
N ASP A 167 17.48 10.07 -11.99
CA ASP A 167 16.09 9.69 -11.87
C ASP A 167 15.24 10.79 -11.22
N LEU A 168 15.75 11.51 -10.22
CA LEU A 168 15.03 12.52 -9.44
C LEU A 168 14.26 13.53 -10.30
N HIS A 169 14.87 14.02 -11.38
CA HIS A 169 14.25 14.99 -12.29
C HIS A 169 13.73 14.36 -13.58
N SER A 170 13.75 13.02 -13.68
CA SER A 170 13.33 12.32 -14.88
C SER A 170 11.83 12.50 -15.17
N LYS A 171 11.48 12.41 -16.45
CA LYS A 171 10.07 12.39 -16.86
C LYS A 171 9.34 11.19 -16.26
N GLU A 172 10.02 10.06 -16.09
CA GLU A 172 9.48 8.83 -15.53
C GLU A 172 8.98 9.05 -14.09
N MET A 173 9.82 9.64 -13.21
CA MET A 173 9.45 9.86 -11.81
C MET A 173 8.32 10.91 -11.69
N LYS A 174 8.40 11.98 -12.45
CA LYS A 174 7.31 12.98 -12.52
C LYS A 174 5.98 12.37 -12.95
N GLU A 175 6.01 11.47 -13.93
CA GLU A 175 4.81 10.79 -14.42
C GLU A 175 4.22 9.83 -13.37
N LYS A 176 5.05 9.12 -12.62
CA LYS A 176 4.60 8.28 -11.51
C LYS A 176 3.90 9.09 -10.42
N VAL A 177 4.55 10.16 -9.95
CA VAL A 177 3.98 11.07 -8.95
C VAL A 177 2.66 11.68 -9.44
N ARG A 178 2.60 12.12 -10.71
CA ARG A 178 1.37 12.63 -11.30
C ARG A 178 0.25 11.58 -11.32
N LYS A 179 0.55 10.34 -11.70
CA LYS A 179 -0.45 9.24 -11.68
C LYS A 179 -0.99 8.96 -10.28
N ASP A 180 -0.15 9.07 -9.27
CA ASP A 180 -0.57 8.91 -7.88
C ASP A 180 -1.47 10.07 -7.45
N PHE A 181 -1.11 11.29 -7.81
CA PHE A 181 -1.93 12.48 -7.55
C PHE A 181 -3.29 12.38 -8.26
N ASP A 182 -3.31 12.06 -9.57
CA ASP A 182 -4.54 11.87 -10.35
C ASP A 182 -5.44 10.77 -9.71
N ARG A 183 -4.83 9.74 -9.12
CA ARG A 183 -5.53 8.67 -8.41
C ARG A 183 -6.19 9.19 -7.14
N ALA A 184 -5.47 9.98 -6.34
CA ALA A 184 -6.03 10.62 -5.15
C ALA A 184 -7.22 11.53 -5.50
N GLU A 185 -7.11 12.33 -6.57
CA GLU A 185 -8.21 13.16 -7.07
C GLU A 185 -9.41 12.32 -7.54
N LYS A 186 -9.18 11.25 -8.32
CA LYS A 186 -10.24 10.33 -8.78
C LYS A 186 -10.98 9.69 -7.61
N LEU A 187 -10.28 9.37 -6.53
CA LEU A 187 -10.85 8.83 -5.29
C LEU A 187 -11.40 9.90 -4.36
N LYS A 188 -11.29 11.17 -4.74
CA LYS A 188 -11.74 12.33 -3.95
C LYS A 188 -11.10 12.37 -2.56
N VAL A 189 -9.80 12.07 -2.49
CA VAL A 189 -9.02 12.18 -1.25
C VAL A 189 -9.01 13.65 -0.81
N GLN A 190 -9.45 13.93 0.42
CA GLN A 190 -9.65 15.30 0.90
C GLN A 190 -8.44 15.87 1.66
N GLY A 191 -7.43 15.04 1.93
CA GLY A 191 -6.22 15.42 2.68
C GLY A 191 -5.39 14.20 3.04
N ALA A 192 -4.28 14.43 3.73
CA ALA A 192 -3.37 13.39 4.15
C ALA A 192 -3.12 13.43 5.68
N PRO A 193 -2.91 12.28 6.35
CA PRO A 193 -3.00 10.96 5.76
C PRO A 193 -4.45 10.53 5.49
N SER A 194 -4.71 9.93 4.32
CA SER A 194 -5.98 9.24 4.05
C SER A 194 -5.71 7.75 3.94
N VAL A 195 -6.36 6.94 4.78
CA VAL A 195 -6.06 5.52 4.92
C VAL A 195 -7.24 4.65 4.50
N TYR A 196 -6.94 3.63 3.71
CA TYR A 196 -7.91 2.64 3.24
C TYR A 196 -7.53 1.24 3.70
N VAL A 197 -8.50 0.46 4.15
CA VAL A 197 -8.36 -0.96 4.50
C VAL A 197 -9.21 -1.78 3.52
N ASN A 198 -8.58 -2.63 2.71
CA ASN A 198 -9.25 -3.40 1.66
C ASN A 198 -10.23 -2.56 0.80
N GLY A 199 -9.83 -1.33 0.45
CA GLY A 199 -10.62 -0.42 -0.38
C GLY A 199 -11.62 0.47 0.38
N ASN A 200 -11.78 0.29 1.67
CA ASN A 200 -12.68 1.10 2.49
C ASN A 200 -11.91 2.22 3.20
N LEU A 201 -12.31 3.46 2.98
CA LEU A 201 -11.77 4.61 3.71
C LEU A 201 -12.04 4.43 5.21
N THR A 202 -11.02 4.61 6.03
CA THR A 202 -11.12 4.54 7.49
C THR A 202 -10.47 5.76 8.14
N ASN A 203 -10.81 6.04 9.40
CA ASN A 203 -10.08 7.05 10.15
C ASN A 203 -8.62 6.61 10.31
N PRO A 204 -7.65 7.53 10.18
CA PRO A 204 -6.23 7.20 10.22
C PRO A 204 -5.68 6.97 11.65
N ASP A 205 -6.54 6.88 12.68
CA ASP A 205 -6.13 6.48 14.01
C ASP A 205 -5.98 4.97 14.14
N TYR A 206 -5.11 4.53 15.05
CA TYR A 206 -4.80 3.11 15.19
C TYR A 206 -6.01 2.24 15.56
N ASP A 207 -6.90 2.71 16.43
CA ASP A 207 -8.00 1.90 16.94
C ASP A 207 -9.08 1.67 15.87
N SER A 208 -9.36 2.69 15.06
CA SER A 208 -10.24 2.58 13.90
C SER A 208 -9.68 1.63 12.85
N MET A 209 -8.39 1.76 12.52
CA MET A 209 -7.69 0.87 11.59
C MET A 209 -7.66 -0.56 12.11
N LYS A 210 -7.30 -0.76 13.38
CA LYS A 210 -7.31 -2.07 14.04
C LYS A 210 -8.66 -2.75 13.92
N LYS A 211 -9.75 -2.03 14.22
CA LYS A 211 -11.12 -2.55 14.13
C LYS A 211 -11.45 -3.04 12.71
N GLU A 212 -11.10 -2.26 11.70
CA GLU A 212 -11.39 -2.63 10.30
C GLU A 212 -10.49 -3.78 9.82
N ILE A 213 -9.19 -3.78 10.18
CA ILE A 213 -8.27 -4.87 9.86
C ILE A 213 -8.74 -6.18 10.52
N ASP A 214 -9.05 -6.16 11.81
CA ASP A 214 -9.51 -7.35 12.54
C ASP A 214 -10.83 -7.91 11.98
N LYS A 215 -11.71 -7.05 11.47
CA LYS A 215 -12.94 -7.44 10.79
C LYS A 215 -12.64 -8.11 9.43
N GLU A 216 -11.71 -7.57 8.65
CA GLU A 216 -11.30 -8.17 7.38
C GLU A 216 -10.58 -9.52 7.56
N LEU A 217 -9.81 -9.69 8.63
CA LEU A 217 -9.11 -10.95 8.96
C LEU A 217 -10.05 -12.09 9.39
N LYS A 218 -11.32 -11.80 9.73
CA LYS A 218 -12.33 -12.80 10.14
C LYS A 218 -13.19 -13.30 8.97
N LYS A 219 -13.03 -12.74 7.79
CA LYS A 219 -13.76 -13.15 6.57
C LYS A 219 -13.09 -14.34 5.91
#